data_6462ace3e67882264f41e935b78b554c
#
_entry.id   6462ace3e67882264f41e935b78b554c
#
_cell.length_a   1.000
_cell.length_b   1.000
_cell.length_c   1.000
_cell.angle_alpha   90.00
_cell.angle_beta   90.00
_cell.angle_gamma   90.00
#
_symmetry.space_group_name_H-M   'P 1'
#
loop_
_entity.id
_entity.type
_entity.pdbx_description
1 polymer ?
#
loop_
_entity_poly.entity_id
_entity_poly.type
_entity_poly.pdbx_seq_one_letter_code
_entity_poly.pdbx_strand_id
1 'polypeptide(L)'
;GIATGRGMLAAMVLGADAVQIGSRFVASNESSAHSNFKDKVVETKDGGTQLTLKELTPVRLIKSPFYQKIVEAYKEDASPEDLKELLGRGRAKKGMFEGDMEEGELEIGQVASIIDEIKPAADIVAEIINEYREALSEFNANKYQF
;
A
#
# COMPACT_ATOMS: atom_id res chain seq x y z
N GLY A 1 4.58 -5.30 2.44
CA GLY A 1 5.35 -4.61 1.40
C GLY A 1 6.61 -3.95 1.95
N ILE A 2 7.45 -3.46 1.05
CA ILE A 2 8.69 -2.74 1.36
C ILE A 2 8.50 -1.29 0.90
N ALA A 3 8.92 -0.32 1.74
CA ALA A 3 8.89 1.10 1.39
C ALA A 3 10.14 1.85 1.87
N THR A 4 11.06 1.19 2.60
CA THR A 4 12.25 1.79 3.20
C THR A 4 13.50 1.00 2.84
N GLY A 5 14.67 1.65 2.92
CA GLY A 5 15.96 0.98 2.73
C GLY A 5 16.26 -0.06 3.82
N ARG A 6 15.80 0.18 5.05
CA ARG A 6 15.89 -0.82 6.13
C ARG A 6 15.07 -2.07 5.83
N GLY A 7 13.85 -1.91 5.28
CA GLY A 7 13.03 -3.04 4.82
C GLY A 7 13.67 -3.79 3.65
N MET A 8 14.33 -3.08 2.74
CA MET A 8 15.12 -3.66 1.65
C MET A 8 16.27 -4.50 2.20
N LEU A 9 17.07 -3.99 3.15
CA LEU A 9 18.15 -4.73 3.80
C LEU A 9 17.63 -6.00 4.47
N ALA A 10 16.53 -5.91 5.22
CA ALA A 10 15.95 -7.07 5.90
C ALA A 10 15.57 -8.18 4.91
N ALA A 11 14.97 -7.84 3.76
CA ALA A 11 14.64 -8.81 2.72
C ALA A 11 15.89 -9.48 2.14
N MET A 12 16.97 -8.71 1.89
CA MET A 12 18.23 -9.23 1.37
C MET A 12 18.93 -10.14 2.39
N VAL A 13 18.90 -9.80 3.67
CA VAL A 13 19.41 -10.68 4.74
C VAL A 13 18.66 -12.01 4.80
N LEU A 14 17.37 -12.01 4.47
CA LEU A 14 16.54 -13.22 4.36
C LEU A 14 16.75 -13.99 3.04
N GLY A 15 17.65 -13.52 2.17
CA GLY A 15 18.04 -14.21 0.93
C GLY A 15 17.38 -13.70 -0.35
N ALA A 16 16.76 -12.53 -0.33
CA ALA A 16 16.24 -11.92 -1.54
C ALA A 16 17.37 -11.33 -2.40
N ASP A 17 17.37 -11.60 -3.72
CA ASP A 17 18.29 -10.99 -4.69
C ASP A 17 17.85 -9.57 -5.09
N ALA A 18 16.55 -9.28 -4.97
CA ALA A 18 15.97 -7.97 -5.30
C ALA A 18 14.69 -7.73 -4.49
N VAL A 19 14.18 -6.50 -4.54
CA VAL A 19 12.89 -6.11 -3.93
C VAL A 19 12.00 -5.43 -4.96
N GLN A 20 10.69 -5.71 -4.89
CA GLN A 20 9.67 -5.01 -5.66
C GLN A 20 8.91 -4.05 -4.74
N ILE A 21 8.90 -2.77 -5.10
CA ILE A 21 8.28 -1.70 -4.33
C ILE A 21 7.16 -1.07 -5.16
N GLY A 22 5.90 -1.22 -4.73
CA GLY A 22 4.73 -0.65 -5.40
C GLY A 22 4.15 0.53 -4.63
N SER A 23 3.61 0.29 -3.44
CA SER A 23 2.85 1.29 -2.67
C SER A 23 3.60 2.61 -2.43
N ARG A 24 4.92 2.56 -2.19
CA ARG A 24 5.72 3.78 -2.00
C ARG A 24 5.72 4.66 -3.26
N PHE A 25 5.79 4.04 -4.45
CA PHE A 25 5.80 4.76 -5.72
C PHE A 25 4.40 5.21 -6.18
N VAL A 26 3.31 4.69 -5.59
CA VAL A 26 1.97 5.28 -5.77
C VAL A 26 1.98 6.74 -5.29
N ALA A 27 2.64 7.03 -4.17
CA ALA A 27 2.83 8.37 -3.63
C ALA A 27 4.05 9.08 -4.24
N SER A 28 4.26 8.95 -5.55
CA SER A 28 5.24 9.74 -6.30
C SER A 28 4.57 10.79 -7.18
N ASN A 29 5.31 11.86 -7.51
CA ASN A 29 4.82 12.91 -8.40
C ASN A 29 4.45 12.34 -9.77
N GLU A 30 5.27 11.41 -10.27
CA GLU A 30 5.16 10.83 -11.61
C GLU A 30 4.15 9.69 -11.72
N SER A 31 3.65 9.19 -10.59
CA SER A 31 2.61 8.17 -10.60
C SER A 31 1.35 8.66 -11.30
N SER A 32 0.74 7.82 -12.13
CA SER A 32 -0.54 8.09 -12.81
C SER A 32 -1.76 8.05 -11.85
N ALA A 33 -1.56 7.72 -10.59
CA ALA A 33 -2.60 7.76 -9.57
C ALA A 33 -3.16 9.17 -9.39
N HIS A 34 -4.48 9.30 -9.18
CA HIS A 34 -5.13 10.59 -8.92
C HIS A 34 -4.61 11.22 -7.63
N SER A 35 -4.54 12.55 -7.56
CA SER A 35 -4.06 13.29 -6.38
C SER A 35 -4.80 12.88 -5.11
N ASN A 36 -6.14 12.83 -5.15
CA ASN A 36 -6.95 12.40 -4.01
C ASN A 36 -6.55 11.02 -3.47
N PHE A 37 -6.19 10.08 -4.35
CA PHE A 37 -5.75 8.76 -3.92
C PHE A 37 -4.34 8.81 -3.32
N LYS A 38 -3.41 9.59 -3.89
CA LYS A 38 -2.08 9.80 -3.32
C LYS A 38 -2.16 10.41 -1.92
N ASP A 39 -3.00 11.45 -1.76
CA ASP A 39 -3.23 12.09 -0.45
C ASP A 39 -3.82 11.09 0.55
N LYS A 40 -4.78 10.26 0.10
CA LYS A 40 -5.39 9.21 0.93
C LYS A 40 -4.38 8.15 1.37
N VAL A 41 -3.41 7.81 0.52
CA VAL A 41 -2.30 6.90 0.88
C VAL A 41 -1.46 7.51 2.00
N VAL A 42 -1.07 8.78 1.89
CA VAL A 42 -0.27 9.51 2.90
C VAL A 42 -1.04 9.68 4.23
N GLU A 43 -2.35 9.89 4.17
CA GLU A 43 -3.21 9.96 5.36
C GLU A 43 -3.37 8.61 6.09
N THR A 44 -3.12 7.49 5.39
CA THR A 44 -3.35 6.15 5.93
C THR A 44 -2.37 5.84 7.06
N LYS A 45 -2.90 5.53 8.24
CA LYS A 45 -2.12 5.16 9.43
C LYS A 45 -2.14 3.65 9.66
N ASP A 46 -1.43 3.21 10.71
CA ASP A 46 -1.44 1.80 11.09
C ASP A 46 -2.88 1.31 11.32
N GLY A 47 -3.16 0.09 10.85
CA GLY A 47 -4.51 -0.46 10.85
C GLY A 47 -5.48 0.17 9.82
N GLY A 48 -5.04 1.16 9.01
CA GLY A 48 -5.88 1.86 8.02
C GLY A 48 -6.21 1.05 6.76
N THR A 49 -5.62 -0.13 6.58
CA THR A 49 -5.93 -1.03 5.46
C THR A 49 -6.42 -2.39 5.94
N GLN A 50 -7.21 -3.07 5.11
CA GLN A 50 -7.73 -4.41 5.40
C GLN A 50 -7.69 -5.31 4.16
N LEU A 51 -7.27 -6.57 4.34
CA LEU A 51 -7.43 -7.61 3.33
C LEU A 51 -8.87 -8.11 3.35
N THR A 52 -9.53 -8.06 2.21
CA THR A 52 -10.96 -8.39 2.05
C THR A 52 -11.23 -9.11 0.73
N LEU A 53 -12.49 -9.42 0.42
CA LEU A 53 -12.96 -10.08 -0.80
C LEU A 53 -12.21 -11.39 -1.12
N LYS A 54 -11.90 -12.17 -0.08
CA LYS A 54 -11.11 -13.40 -0.19
C LYS A 54 -11.81 -14.48 -1.01
N GLU A 55 -13.12 -14.45 -1.04
CA GLU A 55 -14.01 -15.38 -1.77
C GLU A 55 -13.96 -15.11 -3.28
N LEU A 56 -13.58 -13.91 -3.68
CA LEU A 56 -13.42 -13.50 -5.09
C LEU A 56 -11.94 -13.49 -5.48
N THR A 57 -11.33 -12.33 -5.35
CA THR A 57 -9.89 -12.14 -5.50
C THR A 57 -9.42 -11.33 -4.30
N PRO A 58 -8.57 -11.92 -3.43
CA PRO A 58 -8.10 -11.21 -2.24
C PRO A 58 -7.47 -9.86 -2.60
N VAL A 59 -7.98 -8.78 -2.04
CA VAL A 59 -7.50 -7.42 -2.25
C VAL A 59 -7.32 -6.71 -0.91
N ARG A 60 -6.30 -5.85 -0.82
CA ARG A 60 -6.11 -5.00 0.35
C ARG A 60 -6.55 -3.59 0.03
N LEU A 61 -7.52 -3.10 0.77
CA LEU A 61 -8.13 -1.78 0.60
C LEU A 61 -7.83 -0.85 1.76
N ILE A 62 -7.75 0.45 1.47
CA ILE A 62 -7.92 1.49 2.50
C ILE A 62 -9.35 1.41 3.02
N LYS A 63 -9.53 1.63 4.33
CA LYS A 63 -10.83 1.69 4.99
C LYS A 63 -11.57 2.97 4.57
N SER A 64 -12.19 2.92 3.41
CA SER A 64 -12.97 3.97 2.73
C SER A 64 -14.48 3.75 2.91
N PRO A 65 -15.35 4.67 2.49
CA PRO A 65 -16.80 4.44 2.45
C PRO A 65 -17.18 3.19 1.65
N PHE A 66 -16.54 2.95 0.50
CA PHE A 66 -16.77 1.70 -0.25
C PHE A 66 -16.35 0.45 0.55
N TYR A 67 -15.23 0.49 1.26
CA TYR A 67 -14.84 -0.62 2.15
C TYR A 67 -15.90 -0.87 3.23
N GLN A 68 -16.55 0.17 3.77
CA GLN A 68 -17.61 -0.01 4.77
C GLN A 68 -18.82 -0.76 4.16
N LYS A 69 -19.18 -0.50 2.89
CA LYS A 69 -20.23 -1.26 2.19
C LYS A 69 -19.89 -2.76 2.10
N ILE A 70 -18.62 -3.10 1.87
CA ILE A 70 -18.17 -4.50 1.89
C ILE A 70 -18.31 -5.10 3.29
N VAL A 71 -17.95 -4.36 4.34
CA VAL A 71 -18.11 -4.81 5.74
C VAL A 71 -19.58 -5.04 6.09
N GLU A 72 -20.47 -4.17 5.64
CA GLU A 72 -21.92 -4.32 5.84
C GLU A 72 -22.45 -5.55 5.12
N ALA A 73 -22.07 -5.75 3.86
CA ALA A 73 -22.44 -6.95 3.10
C ALA A 73 -22.01 -8.24 3.82
N TYR A 74 -20.81 -8.29 4.38
CA TYR A 74 -20.36 -9.43 5.18
C TYR A 74 -21.18 -9.65 6.46
N LYS A 75 -21.68 -8.61 7.10
CA LYS A 75 -22.56 -8.73 8.29
C LYS A 75 -23.94 -9.30 7.95
N GLU A 76 -24.35 -9.12 6.69
CA GLU A 76 -25.61 -9.63 6.15
C GLU A 76 -25.43 -11.00 5.47
N ASP A 77 -24.31 -11.68 5.71
CA ASP A 77 -23.98 -12.99 5.14
C ASP A 77 -24.07 -13.02 3.60
N ALA A 78 -23.61 -11.93 2.94
CA ALA A 78 -23.62 -11.81 1.48
C ALA A 78 -22.87 -12.95 0.80
N SER A 79 -23.47 -13.52 -0.23
CA SER A 79 -22.87 -14.55 -1.06
C SER A 79 -21.70 -14.01 -1.90
N PRO A 80 -20.82 -14.87 -2.46
CA PRO A 80 -19.81 -14.41 -3.41
C PRO A 80 -20.41 -13.69 -4.61
N GLU A 81 -21.60 -14.07 -5.07
CA GLU A 81 -22.33 -13.42 -6.16
C GLU A 81 -22.73 -12.00 -5.78
N ASP A 82 -23.27 -11.78 -4.57
CA ASP A 82 -23.63 -10.46 -4.06
C ASP A 82 -22.39 -9.55 -3.93
N LEU A 83 -21.30 -10.09 -3.40
CA LEU A 83 -20.03 -9.36 -3.29
C LEU A 83 -19.48 -8.97 -4.67
N LYS A 84 -19.62 -9.84 -5.67
CA LYS A 84 -19.21 -9.56 -7.06
C LYS A 84 -20.08 -8.48 -7.70
N GLU A 85 -21.38 -8.49 -7.42
CA GLU A 85 -22.30 -7.43 -7.87
C GLU A 85 -22.00 -6.09 -7.18
N LEU A 86 -21.78 -6.11 -5.87
CA LEU A 86 -21.36 -4.93 -5.09
C LEU A 86 -20.05 -4.34 -5.63
N LEU A 87 -19.06 -5.19 -5.91
CA LEU A 87 -17.77 -4.76 -6.47
C LEU A 87 -17.96 -4.13 -7.86
N GLY A 88 -18.77 -4.75 -8.72
CA GLY A 88 -19.00 -4.29 -10.07
C GLY A 88 -17.73 -4.29 -10.94
N ARG A 89 -17.72 -3.44 -11.96
CA ARG A 89 -16.56 -3.29 -12.86
C ARG A 89 -15.97 -1.89 -12.78
N GLY A 90 -14.62 -1.82 -12.78
CA GLY A 90 -13.90 -0.56 -12.90
C GLY A 90 -13.81 0.27 -11.61
N ARG A 91 -14.18 -0.27 -10.44
CA ARG A 91 -14.09 0.47 -9.17
C ARG A 91 -12.67 0.88 -8.81
N ALA A 92 -11.70 0.02 -9.04
CA ALA A 92 -10.29 0.34 -8.84
C ALA A 92 -9.85 1.52 -9.72
N LYS A 93 -10.25 1.54 -11.00
CA LYS A 93 -10.03 2.69 -11.88
C LYS A 93 -10.68 3.96 -11.35
N LYS A 94 -11.96 3.86 -10.93
CA LYS A 94 -12.73 4.97 -10.38
C LYS A 94 -12.06 5.59 -9.15
N GLY A 95 -11.57 4.77 -8.22
CA GLY A 95 -10.89 5.23 -7.01
C GLY A 95 -9.48 5.74 -7.29
N MET A 96 -8.61 4.86 -7.82
CA MET A 96 -7.17 5.13 -7.91
C MET A 96 -6.79 6.11 -9.02
N PHE A 97 -7.55 6.17 -10.13
CA PHE A 97 -7.21 6.99 -11.31
C PHE A 97 -8.18 8.12 -11.59
N GLU A 98 -9.45 8.02 -11.16
CA GLU A 98 -10.46 9.08 -11.33
C GLU A 98 -10.70 9.86 -10.02
N GLY A 99 -10.17 9.39 -8.90
CA GLY A 99 -10.15 10.12 -7.63
C GLY A 99 -11.45 10.10 -6.85
N ASP A 100 -12.35 9.14 -7.11
CA ASP A 100 -13.58 8.96 -6.33
C ASP A 100 -13.27 8.20 -5.02
N MET A 101 -13.19 8.94 -3.93
CA MET A 101 -12.87 8.39 -2.60
C MET A 101 -14.07 7.75 -1.91
N GLU A 102 -15.30 7.96 -2.41
CA GLU A 102 -16.54 7.42 -1.85
C GLU A 102 -16.91 6.05 -2.43
N GLU A 103 -16.97 5.97 -3.77
CA GLU A 103 -17.39 4.78 -4.49
C GLU A 103 -16.23 3.98 -5.09
N GLY A 104 -15.03 4.54 -5.07
CA GLY A 104 -13.84 3.91 -5.63
C GLY A 104 -13.27 2.83 -4.71
N GLU A 105 -12.72 1.78 -5.32
CA GLU A 105 -11.90 0.79 -4.65
C GLU A 105 -10.46 1.32 -4.54
N LEU A 106 -9.98 1.48 -3.30
CA LEU A 106 -8.69 2.11 -3.00
C LEU A 106 -7.66 1.04 -2.61
N GLU A 107 -7.08 0.41 -3.62
CA GLU A 107 -6.12 -0.68 -3.43
C GLU A 107 -4.73 -0.16 -3.08
N ILE A 108 -4.20 -0.59 -1.93
CA ILE A 108 -2.85 -0.24 -1.49
C ILE A 108 -2.30 -1.30 -0.54
N GLY A 109 -0.98 -1.46 -0.51
CA GLY A 109 -0.31 -2.34 0.44
C GLY A 109 -0.35 -1.82 1.88
N GLN A 110 -0.25 -2.72 2.85
CA GLN A 110 -0.23 -2.38 4.28
C GLN A 110 0.86 -1.35 4.64
N VAL A 111 1.95 -1.35 3.89
CA VAL A 111 3.07 -0.41 4.05
C VAL A 111 2.70 1.05 3.82
N ALA A 112 1.49 1.35 3.31
CA ALA A 112 0.98 2.71 3.22
C ALA A 112 1.06 3.47 4.54
N SER A 113 0.92 2.77 5.69
CA SER A 113 0.96 3.39 7.02
C SER A 113 2.29 4.08 7.39
N ILE A 114 3.35 3.85 6.64
CA ILE A 114 4.67 4.49 6.83
C ILE A 114 5.05 5.40 5.66
N ILE A 115 4.12 5.68 4.75
CA ILE A 115 4.30 6.63 3.65
C ILE A 115 3.68 7.95 4.09
N ASP A 116 4.47 8.96 4.34
CA ASP A 116 4.07 10.22 4.96
C ASP A 116 4.11 11.43 4.03
N GLU A 117 4.65 11.26 2.81
CA GLU A 117 4.75 12.35 1.85
C GLU A 117 4.77 11.87 0.39
N ILE A 118 4.37 12.77 -0.51
CA ILE A 118 4.46 12.62 -1.96
C ILE A 118 5.76 13.30 -2.41
N LYS A 119 6.62 12.56 -3.12
CA LYS A 119 7.94 13.01 -3.59
C LYS A 119 8.16 12.70 -5.08
N PRO A 120 9.14 13.33 -5.74
CA PRO A 120 9.67 12.83 -7.00
C PRO A 120 10.17 11.38 -6.87
N ALA A 121 9.90 10.56 -7.87
CA ALA A 121 10.33 9.14 -7.86
C ALA A 121 11.84 8.99 -7.70
N ALA A 122 12.63 9.91 -8.28
CA ALA A 122 14.09 9.93 -8.13
C ALA A 122 14.53 10.11 -6.68
N ASP A 123 13.82 10.98 -5.92
CA ASP A 123 14.12 11.24 -4.52
C ASP A 123 13.76 10.03 -3.65
N ILE A 124 12.64 9.35 -3.95
CA ILE A 124 12.26 8.09 -3.30
C ILE A 124 13.33 7.02 -3.48
N VAL A 125 13.87 6.87 -4.70
CA VAL A 125 14.95 5.92 -4.97
C VAL A 125 16.21 6.28 -4.18
N ALA A 126 16.61 7.56 -4.21
CA ALA A 126 17.80 8.04 -3.49
C ALA A 126 17.66 7.82 -1.96
N GLU A 127 16.49 8.11 -1.40
CA GLU A 127 16.17 7.91 0.01
C GLU A 127 16.29 6.42 0.39
N ILE A 128 15.63 5.52 -0.34
CA ILE A 128 15.69 4.07 -0.08
C ILE A 128 17.14 3.55 -0.13
N ILE A 129 17.94 4.01 -1.12
CA ILE A 129 19.36 3.61 -1.22
C ILE A 129 20.18 4.16 -0.06
N ASN A 130 19.95 5.39 0.36
CA ASN A 130 20.68 5.99 1.48
C ASN A 130 20.31 5.28 2.80
N GLU A 131 19.03 5.08 3.08
CA GLU A 131 18.57 4.33 4.25
C GLU A 131 19.12 2.90 4.29
N TYR A 132 19.20 2.24 3.11
CA TYR A 132 19.81 0.92 3.00
C TYR A 132 21.28 0.95 3.43
N ARG A 133 22.06 1.91 2.93
CA ARG A 133 23.48 2.05 3.26
C ARG A 133 23.70 2.37 4.72
N GLU A 134 22.90 3.25 5.30
CA GLU A 134 22.91 3.58 6.73
C GLU A 134 22.60 2.35 7.57
N ALA A 135 21.52 1.63 7.27
CA ALA A 135 21.14 0.41 7.97
C ALA A 135 22.22 -0.68 7.88
N LEU A 136 22.84 -0.84 6.70
CA LEU A 136 23.96 -1.78 6.52
C LEU A 136 25.18 -1.38 7.34
N SER A 137 25.51 -0.09 7.40
CA SER A 137 26.59 0.43 8.22
C SER A 137 26.34 0.20 9.71
N GLU A 138 25.12 0.48 10.19
CA GLU A 138 24.72 0.20 11.58
C GLU A 138 24.82 -1.29 11.92
N PHE A 139 24.42 -2.16 11.00
CA PHE A 139 24.49 -3.61 11.17
C PHE A 139 25.94 -4.09 11.30
N ASN A 140 26.84 -3.58 10.45
CA ASN A 140 28.26 -3.92 10.46
C ASN A 140 29.03 -3.32 11.66
N ALA A 141 28.53 -2.25 12.27
CA ALA A 141 29.16 -1.57 13.41
C ALA A 141 29.00 -2.31 14.75
N ASN A 142 28.71 -3.63 14.73
CA ASN A 142 28.56 -4.47 15.92
C ASN A 142 27.45 -4.04 16.90
N LYS A 143 26.44 -3.34 16.44
CA LYS A 143 25.27 -2.92 17.24
C LYS A 143 24.53 -4.12 17.88
N TYR A 144 24.70 -5.31 17.32
CA TYR A 144 24.04 -6.55 17.71
C TYR A 144 25.03 -7.63 18.17
N GLN A 145 26.10 -7.25 18.88
CA GLN A 145 26.97 -8.22 19.57
C GLN A 145 26.22 -8.79 20.76
N PHE A 146 26.07 -10.11 20.78
CA PHE A 146 25.51 -10.87 21.89
C PHE A 146 26.65 -11.55 22.65
#